data_653af14a3bf01606cf27b13cec3fda64
#
_entry.id   653af14a3bf01606cf27b13cec3fda64
#
_cell.length_a   1.000
_cell.length_b   1.000
_cell.length_c   1.000
_cell.angle_alpha   90.00
_cell.angle_beta   90.00
_cell.angle_gamma   90.00
#
_symmetry.space_group_name_H-M   'P 1'
#
loop_
_entity.id
_entity.type
_entity.pdbx_description
1 polymer ?
#
loop_
_entity_poly.entity_id
_entity_poly.type
_entity_poly.pdbx_seq_one_letter_code
_entity_poly.pdbx_strand_id
1 'polypeptide(L)'
;MRKTRYALLFLSILLLQPVLHAAATVKSEFFTTSDGVKLHYLESGAGPTILFVPGWTMPAEIWQPQIDYFSRNYHVVAIDPRSQGASEKTPDGNYPGRRAQDYKELIDHLGGSPVVMVGWSLAVSESLTYVEMFGTYKLNGLVLVDLGIYTISTPEELNGRYQQSHTFQSSRRQYTETFVRGMYHKPQSEEYLKSVIEASLKTPTSAGIALISELALKYDERPVLPKLNIPVLAVMTTNNRAAAQLIASTVPGGQGEVFEDAGHCLFVDDADRFNTLLEGFLRKASLGSSK
;
A
#
# COMPACT_ATOMS: atom_id res chain seq x y z
N MET A 1 -25.32 56.12 53.61
CA MET A 1 -24.32 55.04 53.62
C MET A 1 -24.68 54.01 52.53
N ARG A 2 -24.04 54.10 51.37
CA ARG A 2 -24.25 53.17 50.27
C ARG A 2 -23.22 52.02 50.38
N LYS A 3 -23.69 50.78 50.49
CA LYS A 3 -22.84 49.58 50.51
C LYS A 3 -22.66 49.10 49.07
N THR A 4 -21.44 49.27 48.52
CA THR A 4 -21.02 48.72 47.21
C THR A 4 -20.71 47.23 47.35
N ARG A 5 -21.45 46.36 46.63
CA ARG A 5 -21.17 44.92 46.53
C ARG A 5 -20.28 44.69 45.32
N TYR A 6 -19.08 44.19 45.57
CA TYR A 6 -18.18 43.69 44.50
C TYR A 6 -18.57 42.23 44.22
N ALA A 7 -18.99 41.98 42.96
CA ALA A 7 -19.16 40.62 42.45
C ALA A 7 -17.82 40.13 41.90
N LEU A 8 -17.24 39.14 42.50
CA LEU A 8 -16.06 38.44 41.93
C LEU A 8 -16.53 37.47 40.84
N LEU A 9 -16.19 37.76 39.58
CA LEU A 9 -16.31 36.81 38.47
C LEU A 9 -15.14 35.83 38.54
N PHE A 10 -15.44 34.56 38.87
CA PHE A 10 -14.49 33.46 38.68
C PHE A 10 -14.47 33.06 37.21
N LEU A 11 -13.39 33.41 36.49
CA LEU A 11 -13.13 32.97 35.13
C LEU A 11 -12.50 31.57 35.20
N SER A 12 -13.30 30.51 34.97
CA SER A 12 -12.80 29.13 34.88
C SER A 12 -12.06 28.92 33.56
N ILE A 13 -10.74 28.98 33.59
CA ILE A 13 -9.90 28.61 32.45
C ILE A 13 -9.92 27.08 32.35
N LEU A 14 -10.67 26.55 31.36
CA LEU A 14 -10.64 25.13 31.01
C LEU A 14 -9.32 24.87 30.27
N LEU A 15 -8.33 24.36 30.98
CA LEU A 15 -7.09 23.87 30.38
C LEU A 15 -7.42 22.62 29.55
N LEU A 16 -7.53 22.77 28.22
CA LEU A 16 -7.50 21.62 27.33
C LEU A 16 -6.10 20.98 27.45
N GLN A 17 -6.03 19.89 28.18
CA GLN A 17 -4.82 19.07 28.16
C GLN A 17 -4.75 18.36 26.81
N PRO A 18 -3.58 18.38 26.11
CA PRO A 18 -3.40 17.58 24.93
C PRO A 18 -3.52 16.10 25.33
N VAL A 19 -4.49 15.41 24.78
CA VAL A 19 -4.58 13.94 24.91
C VAL A 19 -3.39 13.37 24.14
N LEU A 20 -2.33 13.02 24.87
CA LEU A 20 -1.23 12.23 24.30
C LEU A 20 -1.83 10.86 23.95
N HIS A 21 -2.15 10.66 22.67
CA HIS A 21 -2.47 9.31 22.20
C HIS A 21 -1.16 8.51 22.24
N ALA A 22 -1.09 7.54 23.14
CA ALA A 22 -0.03 6.55 23.10
C ALA A 22 -0.04 5.89 21.72
N ALA A 23 1.13 5.70 21.12
CA ALA A 23 1.23 4.97 19.86
C ALA A 23 0.55 3.61 20.03
N ALA A 24 -0.38 3.29 19.13
CA ALA A 24 -1.08 2.01 19.19
C ALA A 24 -0.05 0.88 18.97
N THR A 25 -0.14 -0.16 19.81
CA THR A 25 0.77 -1.31 19.69
C THR A 25 0.53 -2.03 18.36
N VAL A 26 1.58 -2.22 17.59
CA VAL A 26 1.54 -3.03 16.36
C VAL A 26 1.53 -4.51 16.75
N LYS A 27 0.51 -5.23 16.31
CA LYS A 27 0.40 -6.68 16.47
C LYS A 27 0.87 -7.37 15.21
N SER A 28 1.48 -8.55 15.38
CA SER A 28 1.89 -9.46 14.31
C SER A 28 0.94 -10.65 14.33
N GLU A 29 0.10 -10.76 13.31
CA GLU A 29 -1.00 -11.69 13.25
C GLU A 29 -0.93 -12.57 12.00
N PHE A 30 -1.68 -13.65 12.00
CA PHE A 30 -1.75 -14.58 10.88
C PHE A 30 -3.19 -15.00 10.60
N PHE A 31 -3.49 -15.25 9.32
CA PHE A 31 -4.71 -15.96 8.94
C PHE A 31 -4.38 -17.06 7.93
N THR A 32 -5.28 -18.03 7.76
CA THR A 32 -5.12 -19.12 6.79
C THR A 32 -6.08 -18.94 5.65
N THR A 33 -5.54 -18.94 4.44
CA THR A 33 -6.33 -18.83 3.20
C THR A 33 -7.11 -20.10 2.88
N SER A 34 -8.06 -20.02 1.94
CA SER A 34 -8.89 -21.14 1.52
C SER A 34 -8.12 -22.32 0.92
N ASP A 35 -6.91 -22.06 0.39
CA ASP A 35 -5.98 -23.08 -0.11
C ASP A 35 -4.95 -23.53 0.95
N GLY A 36 -5.16 -23.15 2.23
CA GLY A 36 -4.39 -23.63 3.38
C GLY A 36 -3.08 -22.89 3.65
N VAL A 37 -2.77 -21.82 2.93
CA VAL A 37 -1.53 -21.04 3.10
C VAL A 37 -1.68 -20.05 4.25
N LYS A 38 -0.70 -20.03 5.16
CA LYS A 38 -0.67 -19.12 6.31
C LYS A 38 -0.03 -17.78 5.93
N LEU A 39 -0.83 -16.71 5.93
CA LEU A 39 -0.37 -15.37 5.61
C LEU A 39 -0.27 -14.50 6.86
N HIS A 40 0.81 -13.72 6.91
CA HIS A 40 1.12 -12.77 7.97
C HIS A 40 0.60 -11.38 7.64
N TYR A 41 0.20 -10.65 8.66
CA TYR A 41 -0.07 -9.21 8.57
C TYR A 41 0.26 -8.50 9.86
N LEU A 42 0.58 -7.22 9.74
CA LEU A 42 0.69 -6.29 10.85
C LEU A 42 -0.64 -5.58 11.04
N GLU A 43 -1.08 -5.43 12.30
CA GLU A 43 -2.33 -4.78 12.66
C GLU A 43 -2.12 -3.75 13.77
N SER A 44 -2.71 -2.57 13.64
CA SER A 44 -2.62 -1.52 14.65
C SER A 44 -3.79 -0.54 14.57
N GLY A 45 -4.16 0.06 15.71
CA GLY A 45 -5.20 1.07 15.79
C GLY A 45 -6.63 0.50 15.74
N ALA A 46 -7.60 1.38 15.53
CA ALA A 46 -9.02 1.04 15.44
C ALA A 46 -9.77 2.09 14.59
N GLY A 47 -10.94 1.70 14.04
CA GLY A 47 -11.75 2.58 13.18
C GLY A 47 -11.90 2.05 11.76
N PRO A 48 -12.11 2.92 10.75
CA PRO A 48 -12.15 2.51 9.36
C PRO A 48 -10.82 1.87 8.92
N THR A 49 -10.91 0.78 8.15
CA THR A 49 -9.72 -0.03 7.82
C THR A 49 -8.98 0.50 6.60
N ILE A 50 -7.66 0.62 6.72
CA ILE A 50 -6.71 0.82 5.62
C ILE A 50 -5.93 -0.46 5.44
N LEU A 51 -5.97 -1.05 4.25
CA LEU A 51 -5.18 -2.22 3.87
C LEU A 51 -3.99 -1.80 3.01
N PHE A 52 -2.78 -1.86 3.56
CA PHE A 52 -1.55 -1.61 2.84
C PHE A 52 -0.98 -2.91 2.25
N VAL A 53 -0.70 -2.88 0.95
CA VAL A 53 -0.14 -4.01 0.20
C VAL A 53 1.20 -3.60 -0.40
N PRO A 54 2.31 -4.26 0.00
CA PRO A 54 3.65 -3.90 -0.47
C PRO A 54 3.91 -4.44 -1.88
N GLY A 55 4.96 -3.91 -2.51
CA GLY A 55 5.42 -4.30 -3.83
C GLY A 55 6.16 -5.65 -3.85
N TRP A 56 6.75 -5.93 -5.01
CA TRP A 56 7.49 -7.15 -5.30
C TRP A 56 8.60 -7.43 -4.28
N THR A 57 8.56 -8.59 -3.65
CA THR A 57 9.49 -9.11 -2.62
C THR A 57 9.57 -8.29 -1.34
N MET A 58 8.78 -7.21 -1.19
CA MET A 58 8.83 -6.34 -0.02
C MET A 58 7.95 -6.85 1.13
N PRO A 59 8.39 -6.61 2.38
CA PRO A 59 7.62 -6.99 3.57
C PRO A 59 6.58 -5.91 3.95
N ALA A 60 5.64 -6.28 4.82
CA ALA A 60 4.65 -5.38 5.39
C ALA A 60 5.27 -4.20 6.16
N GLU A 61 6.41 -4.42 6.80
CA GLU A 61 7.14 -3.42 7.59
C GLU A 61 7.63 -2.23 6.77
N ILE A 62 7.66 -2.32 5.43
CA ILE A 62 8.00 -1.17 4.58
C ILE A 62 7.04 0.00 4.77
N TRP A 63 5.81 -0.28 5.25
CA TRP A 63 4.77 0.68 5.56
C TRP A 63 4.84 1.24 6.99
N GLN A 64 5.92 0.98 7.75
CA GLN A 64 6.02 1.41 9.15
C GLN A 64 5.72 2.90 9.37
N PRO A 65 6.21 3.85 8.55
CA PRO A 65 5.86 5.27 8.72
C PRO A 65 4.35 5.55 8.61
N GLN A 66 3.64 4.81 7.75
CA GLN A 66 2.18 4.91 7.57
C GLN A 66 1.44 4.22 8.71
N ILE A 67 1.91 3.07 9.17
CA ILE A 67 1.33 2.36 10.33
C ILE A 67 1.38 3.29 11.55
N ASP A 68 2.52 3.91 11.85
CA ASP A 68 2.70 4.80 13.00
C ASP A 68 1.84 6.07 12.90
N TYR A 69 1.63 6.59 11.71
CA TYR A 69 0.83 7.79 11.49
C TYR A 69 -0.67 7.50 11.58
N PHE A 70 -1.16 6.50 10.83
CA PHE A 70 -2.59 6.26 10.67
C PHE A 70 -3.22 5.47 11.80
N SER A 71 -2.46 4.64 12.54
CA SER A 71 -3.01 3.84 13.65
C SER A 71 -3.62 4.66 14.80
N ARG A 72 -3.39 5.96 14.81
CA ARG A 72 -3.99 6.90 15.77
C ARG A 72 -5.49 7.08 15.56
N ASN A 73 -5.97 6.96 14.32
CA ASN A 73 -7.35 7.28 13.94
C ASN A 73 -8.01 6.22 13.05
N TYR A 74 -7.24 5.24 12.59
CA TYR A 74 -7.68 4.19 11.66
C TYR A 74 -7.24 2.82 12.16
N HIS A 75 -7.97 1.81 11.75
CA HIS A 75 -7.52 0.42 11.82
C HIS A 75 -6.59 0.18 10.63
N VAL A 76 -5.31 0.03 10.90
CA VAL A 76 -4.27 -0.17 9.89
C VAL A 76 -3.89 -1.63 9.81
N VAL A 77 -3.95 -2.20 8.62
CA VAL A 77 -3.52 -3.56 8.30
C VAL A 77 -2.49 -3.47 7.19
N ALA A 78 -1.32 -4.07 7.38
CA ALA A 78 -0.30 -4.22 6.34
C ALA A 78 0.01 -5.70 6.16
N ILE A 79 -0.27 -6.24 4.97
CA ILE A 79 -0.09 -7.67 4.69
C ILE A 79 1.33 -7.97 4.18
N ASP A 80 1.88 -9.11 4.59
CA ASP A 80 2.92 -9.79 3.83
C ASP A 80 2.23 -10.67 2.77
N PRO A 81 2.28 -10.33 1.47
CA PRO A 81 1.70 -11.20 0.45
C PRO A 81 2.34 -12.59 0.46
N ARG A 82 1.64 -13.59 -0.07
CA ARG A 82 2.13 -14.97 -0.12
C ARG A 82 3.56 -15.03 -0.66
N SER A 83 4.40 -15.84 -0.01
CA SER A 83 5.84 -16.00 -0.26
C SER A 83 6.72 -14.78 0.10
N GLN A 84 6.17 -13.66 0.62
CA GLN A 84 6.93 -12.49 1.07
C GLN A 84 6.97 -12.41 2.59
N GLY A 85 7.84 -11.55 3.14
CA GLY A 85 7.93 -11.23 4.58
C GLY A 85 7.90 -12.45 5.49
N ALA A 86 7.00 -12.45 6.48
CA ALA A 86 6.75 -13.55 7.41
C ALA A 86 5.67 -14.53 6.95
N SER A 87 4.98 -14.28 5.81
CA SER A 87 4.04 -15.21 5.22
C SER A 87 4.70 -16.50 4.77
N GLU A 88 3.94 -17.58 4.76
CA GLU A 88 4.38 -18.89 4.30
C GLU A 88 4.95 -18.85 2.88
N LYS A 89 6.04 -19.58 2.67
CA LYS A 89 6.70 -19.72 1.37
C LYS A 89 6.11 -20.91 0.64
N THR A 90 5.36 -20.63 -0.42
CA THR A 90 4.67 -21.64 -1.21
C THR A 90 5.21 -21.67 -2.64
N PRO A 91 5.34 -22.84 -3.27
CA PRO A 91 5.69 -22.94 -4.69
C PRO A 91 4.57 -22.43 -5.59
N ASP A 92 3.32 -22.47 -5.12
CA ASP A 92 2.12 -22.20 -5.90
C ASP A 92 1.47 -20.87 -5.52
N GLY A 93 0.62 -20.33 -6.39
CA GLY A 93 -0.20 -19.13 -6.13
C GLY A 93 0.57 -17.81 -6.21
N ASN A 94 1.81 -17.80 -6.71
CA ASN A 94 2.60 -16.59 -6.89
C ASN A 94 2.24 -15.86 -8.19
N TYR A 95 0.96 -15.45 -8.33
CA TYR A 95 0.44 -14.70 -9.47
C TYR A 95 -0.70 -13.76 -9.02
N PRO A 96 -1.00 -12.69 -9.79
CA PRO A 96 -1.92 -11.63 -9.35
C PRO A 96 -3.31 -12.11 -8.96
N GLY A 97 -3.89 -13.04 -9.70
CA GLY A 97 -5.25 -13.55 -9.42
C GLY A 97 -5.35 -14.27 -8.08
N ARG A 98 -4.36 -15.11 -7.70
CA ARG A 98 -4.38 -15.75 -6.38
C ARG A 98 -4.11 -14.75 -5.26
N ARG A 99 -3.22 -13.79 -5.45
CA ARG A 99 -2.97 -12.73 -4.48
C ARG A 99 -4.17 -11.81 -4.29
N ALA A 100 -4.88 -11.47 -5.36
CA ALA A 100 -6.15 -10.74 -5.28
C ALA A 100 -7.19 -11.53 -4.44
N GLN A 101 -7.27 -12.86 -4.61
CA GLN A 101 -8.09 -13.72 -3.76
C GLN A 101 -7.61 -13.70 -2.30
N ASP A 102 -6.30 -13.73 -2.03
CA ASP A 102 -5.74 -13.63 -0.68
C ASP A 102 -6.16 -12.33 0.01
N TYR A 103 -6.14 -11.19 -0.70
CA TYR A 103 -6.59 -9.91 -0.15
C TYR A 103 -8.08 -9.90 0.16
N LYS A 104 -8.89 -10.51 -0.71
CA LYS A 104 -10.32 -10.68 -0.43
C LYS A 104 -10.55 -11.51 0.82
N GLU A 105 -9.84 -12.62 0.97
CA GLU A 105 -9.95 -13.51 2.12
C GLU A 105 -9.48 -12.83 3.41
N LEU A 106 -8.43 -11.99 3.35
CA LEU A 106 -8.01 -11.17 4.49
C LEU A 106 -9.11 -10.16 4.88
N ILE A 107 -9.70 -9.44 3.93
CA ILE A 107 -10.80 -8.51 4.20
C ILE A 107 -11.99 -9.24 4.86
N ASP A 108 -12.30 -10.45 4.41
CA ASP A 108 -13.36 -11.28 5.01
C ASP A 108 -12.98 -11.73 6.42
N HIS A 109 -11.73 -12.14 6.66
CA HIS A 109 -11.18 -12.51 7.97
C HIS A 109 -11.25 -11.36 8.98
N LEU A 110 -10.99 -10.13 8.55
CA LEU A 110 -11.07 -8.91 9.36
C LEU A 110 -12.51 -8.46 9.66
N GLY A 111 -13.50 -9.28 9.40
CA GLY A 111 -14.91 -8.99 9.65
C GLY A 111 -15.67 -8.46 8.44
N GLY A 112 -15.02 -8.38 7.27
CA GLY A 112 -15.63 -8.09 5.99
C GLY A 112 -16.20 -6.68 5.81
N SER A 113 -15.86 -5.74 6.67
CA SER A 113 -16.16 -4.32 6.47
C SER A 113 -15.36 -3.77 5.28
N PRO A 114 -15.93 -2.81 4.51
CA PRO A 114 -15.20 -2.22 3.40
C PRO A 114 -13.92 -1.49 3.85
N VAL A 115 -12.85 -1.63 3.05
CA VAL A 115 -11.53 -1.06 3.33
C VAL A 115 -11.12 -0.03 2.28
N VAL A 116 -10.18 0.85 2.60
CA VAL A 116 -9.38 1.55 1.60
C VAL A 116 -8.13 0.73 1.36
N MET A 117 -7.97 0.22 0.13
CA MET A 117 -6.79 -0.56 -0.25
C MET A 117 -5.73 0.37 -0.85
N VAL A 118 -4.50 0.25 -0.35
CA VAL A 118 -3.32 1.00 -0.81
C VAL A 118 -2.31 0.00 -1.35
N GLY A 119 -2.22 -0.10 -2.67
CA GLY A 119 -1.29 -1.01 -3.34
C GLY A 119 -0.10 -0.27 -3.92
N TRP A 120 1.11 -0.70 -3.58
CA TRP A 120 2.35 -0.12 -4.10
C TRP A 120 3.04 -1.04 -5.11
N SER A 121 3.56 -0.47 -6.21
CA SER A 121 4.34 -1.19 -7.21
C SER A 121 3.56 -2.38 -7.77
N LEU A 122 4.07 -3.61 -7.69
CA LEU A 122 3.37 -4.83 -8.12
C LEU A 122 1.93 -4.89 -7.61
N ALA A 123 1.69 -4.44 -6.38
CA ALA A 123 0.35 -4.45 -5.78
C ALA A 123 -0.64 -3.49 -6.48
N VAL A 124 -0.21 -2.56 -7.32
CA VAL A 124 -1.11 -1.80 -8.21
C VAL A 124 -1.82 -2.76 -9.17
N SER A 125 -1.06 -3.64 -9.83
CA SER A 125 -1.60 -4.66 -10.72
C SER A 125 -2.48 -5.66 -10.00
N GLU A 126 -2.05 -6.11 -8.83
CA GLU A 126 -2.83 -7.03 -8.00
C GLU A 126 -4.14 -6.41 -7.52
N SER A 127 -4.14 -5.10 -7.20
CA SER A 127 -5.35 -4.35 -6.83
C SER A 127 -6.31 -4.18 -8.01
N LEU A 128 -5.80 -3.92 -9.22
CA LEU A 128 -6.62 -3.88 -10.43
C LEU A 128 -7.18 -5.26 -10.78
N THR A 129 -6.39 -6.32 -10.59
CA THR A 129 -6.84 -7.71 -10.71
C THR A 129 -7.94 -8.04 -9.68
N TYR A 130 -7.83 -7.53 -8.43
CA TYR A 130 -8.92 -7.63 -7.46
C TYR A 130 -10.22 -7.04 -7.99
N VAL A 131 -10.17 -5.83 -8.54
CA VAL A 131 -11.36 -5.16 -9.11
C VAL A 131 -11.88 -5.92 -10.32
N GLU A 132 -11.02 -6.50 -11.14
CA GLU A 132 -11.45 -7.32 -12.27
C GLU A 132 -12.25 -8.56 -11.83
N MET A 133 -11.75 -9.26 -10.79
CA MET A 133 -12.31 -10.53 -10.31
C MET A 133 -13.56 -10.32 -9.44
N PHE A 134 -13.57 -9.29 -8.59
CA PHE A 134 -14.57 -9.11 -7.52
C PHE A 134 -15.33 -7.79 -7.60
N GLY A 135 -15.03 -6.93 -8.60
CA GLY A 135 -15.55 -5.57 -8.64
C GLY A 135 -15.00 -4.74 -7.48
N THR A 136 -15.72 -3.69 -7.13
CA THR A 136 -15.37 -2.80 -6.00
C THR A 136 -16.05 -3.20 -4.69
N TYR A 137 -16.58 -4.42 -4.60
CA TYR A 137 -17.18 -4.95 -3.39
C TYR A 137 -16.17 -4.97 -2.25
N LYS A 138 -16.59 -4.46 -1.09
CA LYS A 138 -15.73 -4.28 0.10
C LYS A 138 -14.53 -3.33 -0.08
N LEU A 139 -14.58 -2.44 -1.08
CA LEU A 139 -13.64 -1.32 -1.18
C LEU A 139 -14.41 -0.01 -1.01
N ASN A 140 -13.95 0.84 -0.10
CA ASN A 140 -14.38 2.23 0.05
C ASN A 140 -13.51 3.21 -0.74
N GLY A 141 -12.37 2.78 -1.21
CA GLY A 141 -11.44 3.54 -2.02
C GLY A 141 -10.23 2.70 -2.42
N LEU A 142 -9.53 3.16 -3.45
CA LEU A 142 -8.35 2.52 -3.98
C LEU A 142 -7.23 3.55 -4.17
N VAL A 143 -6.05 3.26 -3.63
CA VAL A 143 -4.85 4.08 -3.81
C VAL A 143 -3.78 3.26 -4.53
N LEU A 144 -3.37 3.75 -5.69
CA LEU A 144 -2.40 3.12 -6.59
C LEU A 144 -1.08 3.87 -6.49
N VAL A 145 -0.02 3.21 -5.98
CA VAL A 145 1.25 3.86 -5.68
C VAL A 145 2.35 3.34 -6.59
N ASP A 146 2.83 4.21 -7.43
CA ASP A 146 4.02 4.12 -8.29
C ASP A 146 4.21 2.84 -9.10
N LEU A 147 3.23 2.52 -9.93
CA LEU A 147 3.37 1.60 -11.06
C LEU A 147 2.62 2.14 -12.27
N GLY A 148 3.20 2.01 -13.46
CA GLY A 148 2.51 2.29 -14.72
C GLY A 148 1.31 1.35 -14.91
N ILE A 149 0.21 1.89 -15.42
CA ILE A 149 -0.93 1.10 -15.88
C ILE A 149 -0.65 0.75 -17.33
N TYR A 150 -0.19 -0.48 -17.54
CA TYR A 150 0.35 -0.89 -18.82
C TYR A 150 -0.73 -1.33 -19.80
N THR A 151 -0.39 -1.13 -21.07
CA THR A 151 -0.98 -1.83 -22.21
C THR A 151 -0.22 -3.16 -22.43
N ILE A 152 0.01 -3.59 -23.64
CA ILE A 152 0.81 -4.77 -23.97
C ILE A 152 2.29 -4.38 -23.90
N SER A 153 3.14 -5.23 -23.32
CA SER A 153 4.59 -5.01 -23.29
C SER A 153 5.21 -5.00 -24.68
N THR A 154 6.11 -4.06 -24.92
CA THR A 154 6.92 -4.06 -26.13
C THR A 154 7.98 -5.17 -26.12
N PRO A 155 8.56 -5.58 -27.27
CA PRO A 155 9.66 -6.52 -27.32
C PRO A 155 10.86 -6.11 -26.46
N GLU A 156 11.16 -4.82 -26.36
CA GLU A 156 12.22 -4.25 -25.53
C GLU A 156 11.92 -4.40 -24.05
N GLU A 157 10.69 -4.15 -23.61
CA GLU A 157 10.24 -4.36 -22.23
C GLU A 157 10.28 -5.84 -21.86
N LEU A 158 9.82 -6.73 -22.74
CA LEU A 158 9.90 -8.19 -22.52
C LEU A 158 11.36 -8.66 -22.37
N ASN A 159 12.26 -8.18 -23.23
CA ASN A 159 13.68 -8.47 -23.09
C ASN A 159 14.25 -7.92 -21.78
N GLY A 160 13.88 -6.70 -21.38
CA GLY A 160 14.26 -6.11 -20.09
C GLY A 160 13.82 -6.99 -18.92
N ARG A 161 12.60 -7.49 -18.92
CA ARG A 161 12.06 -8.42 -17.89
C ARG A 161 12.79 -9.76 -17.87
N TYR A 162 13.12 -10.28 -19.06
CA TYR A 162 13.94 -11.50 -19.18
C TYR A 162 15.32 -11.32 -18.54
N GLN A 163 16.02 -10.23 -18.88
CA GLN A 163 17.33 -9.91 -18.30
C GLN A 163 17.24 -9.68 -16.78
N GLN A 164 16.19 -9.02 -16.32
CA GLN A 164 15.90 -8.84 -14.90
C GLN A 164 15.75 -10.18 -14.18
N SER A 165 14.94 -11.09 -14.73
CA SER A 165 14.73 -12.43 -14.18
C SER A 165 16.01 -13.24 -14.16
N HIS A 166 16.81 -13.18 -15.22
CA HIS A 166 18.10 -13.86 -15.31
C HIS A 166 19.09 -13.34 -14.27
N THR A 167 19.23 -12.03 -14.11
CA THR A 167 20.13 -11.40 -13.12
C THR A 167 19.66 -11.68 -11.68
N PHE A 168 18.34 -11.61 -11.45
CA PHE A 168 17.75 -11.96 -10.16
C PHE A 168 18.03 -13.43 -9.77
N GLN A 169 18.03 -14.34 -10.74
CA GLN A 169 18.32 -15.76 -10.49
C GLN A 169 19.81 -16.03 -10.29
N SER A 170 20.66 -15.43 -11.10
CA SER A 170 22.12 -15.72 -11.09
C SER A 170 22.88 -14.96 -10.00
N SER A 171 22.37 -13.82 -9.53
CA SER A 171 23.05 -12.90 -8.60
C SER A 171 22.10 -12.34 -7.55
N ARG A 172 21.30 -13.22 -6.92
CA ARG A 172 20.15 -12.88 -6.06
C ARG A 172 20.43 -11.79 -5.04
N ARG A 173 21.49 -11.93 -4.23
CA ARG A 173 21.83 -10.96 -3.18
C ARG A 173 22.24 -9.61 -3.79
N GLN A 174 23.18 -9.61 -4.71
CA GLN A 174 23.67 -8.38 -5.33
C GLN A 174 22.56 -7.64 -6.06
N TYR A 175 21.71 -8.36 -6.79
CA TYR A 175 20.54 -7.79 -7.42
C TYR A 175 19.61 -7.12 -6.39
N THR A 176 19.29 -7.82 -5.30
CA THR A 176 18.40 -7.29 -4.25
C THR A 176 18.99 -6.03 -3.58
N GLU A 177 20.29 -6.02 -3.29
CA GLU A 177 20.98 -4.86 -2.71
C GLU A 177 20.88 -3.66 -3.65
N THR A 178 21.17 -3.84 -4.94
CA THR A 178 21.08 -2.77 -5.94
C THR A 178 19.64 -2.30 -6.10
N PHE A 179 18.68 -3.21 -6.18
CA PHE A 179 17.26 -2.90 -6.34
C PHE A 179 16.73 -2.11 -5.14
N VAL A 180 16.95 -2.58 -3.91
CA VAL A 180 16.47 -1.91 -2.69
C VAL A 180 17.09 -0.51 -2.55
N ARG A 181 18.40 -0.36 -2.77
CA ARG A 181 19.05 0.95 -2.71
C ARG A 181 18.52 1.91 -3.77
N GLY A 182 18.20 1.41 -4.95
CA GLY A 182 17.66 2.20 -6.07
C GLY A 182 16.19 2.61 -5.92
N MET A 183 15.47 2.12 -4.91
CA MET A 183 14.06 2.49 -4.69
C MET A 183 13.90 3.90 -4.07
N TYR A 184 14.95 4.46 -3.49
CA TYR A 184 14.90 5.72 -2.75
C TYR A 184 15.60 6.84 -3.51
N HIS A 185 15.02 8.03 -3.49
CA HIS A 185 15.64 9.27 -3.95
C HIS A 185 16.44 9.93 -2.83
N LYS A 186 15.91 9.90 -1.60
CA LYS A 186 16.57 10.44 -0.41
C LYS A 186 17.43 9.38 0.28
N PRO A 187 18.59 9.77 0.86
CA PRO A 187 19.44 8.84 1.61
C PRO A 187 18.68 8.17 2.76
N GLN A 188 18.82 6.86 2.87
CA GLN A 188 18.31 6.06 3.97
C GLN A 188 19.45 5.52 4.83
N SER A 189 19.17 5.20 6.11
CA SER A 189 20.19 4.61 6.98
C SER A 189 20.60 3.21 6.51
N GLU A 190 21.86 2.83 6.68
CA GLU A 190 22.35 1.50 6.33
C GLU A 190 21.64 0.38 7.10
N GLU A 191 21.26 0.65 8.34
CA GLU A 191 20.49 -0.28 9.16
C GLU A 191 19.12 -0.56 8.54
N TYR A 192 18.39 0.50 8.14
CA TYR A 192 17.09 0.37 7.47
C TYR A 192 17.22 -0.36 6.13
N LEU A 193 18.17 0.05 5.27
CA LEU A 193 18.39 -0.60 3.97
C LEU A 193 18.71 -2.08 4.14
N LYS A 194 19.57 -2.43 5.10
CA LYS A 194 19.90 -3.82 5.41
C LYS A 194 18.65 -4.60 5.86
N SER A 195 17.80 -4.03 6.70
CA SER A 195 16.58 -4.70 7.14
C SER A 195 15.64 -5.01 5.97
N VAL A 196 15.45 -4.08 5.04
CA VAL A 196 14.63 -4.26 3.84
C VAL A 196 15.24 -5.29 2.89
N ILE A 197 16.57 -5.27 2.69
CA ILE A 197 17.30 -6.26 1.88
C ILE A 197 17.12 -7.67 2.44
N GLU A 198 17.35 -7.88 3.72
CA GLU A 198 17.22 -9.19 4.35
C GLU A 198 15.76 -9.69 4.34
N ALA A 199 14.79 -8.79 4.51
CA ALA A 199 13.38 -9.15 4.37
C ALA A 199 13.01 -9.56 2.93
N SER A 200 13.49 -8.81 1.93
CA SER A 200 13.30 -9.15 0.51
C SER A 200 13.91 -10.51 0.16
N LEU A 201 15.10 -10.81 0.71
CA LEU A 201 15.79 -12.09 0.48
C LEU A 201 15.04 -13.30 1.04
N LYS A 202 14.09 -13.13 1.96
CA LYS A 202 13.21 -14.20 2.43
C LYS A 202 12.24 -14.71 1.35
N THR A 203 11.95 -13.91 0.34
CA THR A 203 11.15 -14.35 -0.81
C THR A 203 11.94 -15.35 -1.64
N PRO A 204 11.43 -16.59 -1.88
CA PRO A 204 12.08 -17.56 -2.74
C PRO A 204 12.33 -16.99 -4.14
N THR A 205 13.49 -17.32 -4.72
CA THR A 205 13.83 -16.83 -6.08
C THR A 205 12.79 -17.25 -7.11
N SER A 206 12.26 -18.48 -7.02
CA SER A 206 11.19 -18.96 -7.90
C SER A 206 9.91 -18.14 -7.80
N ALA A 207 9.49 -17.80 -6.59
CA ALA A 207 8.32 -16.96 -6.37
C ALA A 207 8.52 -15.53 -6.93
N GLY A 208 9.72 -14.95 -6.70
CA GLY A 208 10.06 -13.63 -7.26
C GLY A 208 10.08 -13.63 -8.78
N ILE A 209 10.59 -14.69 -9.43
CA ILE A 209 10.58 -14.84 -10.88
C ILE A 209 9.15 -15.01 -11.41
N ALA A 210 8.33 -15.86 -10.79
CA ALA A 210 6.94 -16.05 -11.19
C ALA A 210 6.19 -14.71 -11.24
N LEU A 211 6.30 -13.90 -10.19
CA LEU A 211 5.65 -12.60 -10.09
C LEU A 211 6.13 -11.58 -11.15
N ILE A 212 7.43 -11.55 -11.46
CA ILE A 212 7.97 -10.69 -12.54
C ILE A 212 7.53 -11.17 -13.92
N SER A 213 7.47 -12.49 -14.12
CA SER A 213 7.01 -13.09 -15.38
C SER A 213 5.55 -12.74 -15.65
N GLU A 214 4.70 -12.73 -14.63
CA GLU A 214 3.30 -12.28 -14.75
C GLU A 214 3.20 -10.81 -15.17
N LEU A 215 4.04 -9.93 -14.63
CA LEU A 215 4.12 -8.53 -15.08
C LEU A 215 4.57 -8.41 -16.55
N ALA A 216 5.43 -9.32 -17.02
CA ALA A 216 5.88 -9.33 -18.42
C ALA A 216 4.81 -9.84 -19.38
N LEU A 217 4.00 -10.80 -18.92
CA LEU A 217 2.89 -11.39 -19.70
C LEU A 217 1.58 -10.61 -19.54
N LYS A 218 1.63 -9.49 -18.87
CA LYS A 218 0.49 -8.68 -18.49
C LYS A 218 -0.33 -8.25 -19.70
N TYR A 219 -1.63 -8.41 -19.59
CA TYR A 219 -2.60 -7.85 -20.51
C TYR A 219 -2.90 -6.37 -20.17
N ASP A 220 -3.60 -5.71 -21.08
CA ASP A 220 -4.02 -4.32 -20.92
C ASP A 220 -4.97 -4.17 -19.71
N GLU A 221 -4.56 -3.42 -18.69
CA GLU A 221 -5.38 -3.16 -17.49
C GLU A 221 -6.38 -2.01 -17.66
N ARG A 222 -6.29 -1.23 -18.74
CA ARG A 222 -7.19 -0.09 -18.97
C ARG A 222 -8.68 -0.47 -18.98
N PRO A 223 -9.09 -1.66 -19.46
CA PRO A 223 -10.50 -2.09 -19.41
C PRO A 223 -11.09 -2.24 -18.00
N VAL A 224 -10.23 -2.31 -16.95
CA VAL A 224 -10.67 -2.35 -15.55
C VAL A 224 -11.07 -0.95 -15.05
N LEU A 225 -10.47 0.11 -15.59
CA LEU A 225 -10.65 1.47 -15.07
C LEU A 225 -12.11 1.96 -15.08
N PRO A 226 -12.93 1.72 -16.10
CA PRO A 226 -14.36 2.08 -16.08
C PRO A 226 -15.19 1.33 -15.03
N LYS A 227 -14.68 0.20 -14.48
CA LYS A 227 -15.34 -0.57 -13.41
C LYS A 227 -15.12 0.05 -12.02
N LEU A 228 -14.20 1.02 -11.90
CA LEU A 228 -13.88 1.72 -10.67
C LEU A 228 -14.98 2.76 -10.37
N ASN A 229 -15.98 2.37 -9.60
CA ASN A 229 -17.10 3.21 -9.16
C ASN A 229 -16.95 3.71 -7.71
N ILE A 230 -15.74 3.70 -7.20
CA ILE A 230 -15.29 4.18 -5.87
C ILE A 230 -14.25 5.28 -6.05
N PRO A 231 -13.95 6.09 -5.03
CA PRO A 231 -12.83 7.01 -5.08
C PRO A 231 -11.51 6.31 -5.40
N VAL A 232 -10.72 6.88 -6.32
CA VAL A 232 -9.40 6.37 -6.70
C VAL A 232 -8.37 7.51 -6.65
N LEU A 233 -7.21 7.22 -6.05
CA LEU A 233 -6.07 8.11 -6.01
C LEU A 233 -4.85 7.39 -6.60
N ALA A 234 -4.24 7.97 -7.63
CA ALA A 234 -2.95 7.54 -8.17
C ALA A 234 -1.85 8.45 -7.65
N VAL A 235 -0.86 7.90 -6.94
CA VAL A 235 0.29 8.63 -6.40
C VAL A 235 1.54 8.09 -7.08
N MET A 236 2.13 8.87 -7.97
CA MET A 236 3.17 8.40 -8.88
C MET A 236 4.45 9.22 -8.76
N THR A 237 5.58 8.63 -9.11
CA THR A 237 6.80 9.39 -9.42
C THR A 237 6.72 9.97 -10.84
N THR A 238 7.70 10.79 -11.20
CA THR A 238 7.82 11.35 -12.56
C THR A 238 7.86 10.28 -13.65
N ASN A 239 8.47 9.12 -13.37
CA ASN A 239 8.56 8.00 -14.32
C ASN A 239 7.19 7.39 -14.66
N ASN A 240 6.23 7.47 -13.73
CA ASN A 240 4.88 6.92 -13.89
C ASN A 240 3.80 8.02 -14.03
N ARG A 241 4.18 9.27 -14.32
CA ARG A 241 3.27 10.43 -14.50
C ARG A 241 2.07 10.11 -15.40
N ALA A 242 2.28 9.37 -16.47
CA ALA A 242 1.21 8.98 -17.39
C ALA A 242 0.10 8.17 -16.72
N ALA A 243 0.41 7.34 -15.72
CA ALA A 243 -0.59 6.60 -14.97
C ALA A 243 -1.45 7.53 -14.09
N ALA A 244 -0.84 8.54 -13.45
CA ALA A 244 -1.59 9.55 -12.69
C ALA A 244 -2.59 10.30 -13.59
N GLN A 245 -2.14 10.74 -14.78
CA GLN A 245 -2.97 11.40 -15.76
C GLN A 245 -4.09 10.52 -16.30
N LEU A 246 -3.78 9.24 -16.55
CA LEU A 246 -4.77 8.25 -17.02
C LEU A 246 -5.89 8.07 -16.00
N ILE A 247 -5.56 7.87 -14.73
CA ILE A 247 -6.56 7.71 -13.66
C ILE A 247 -7.42 8.98 -13.53
N ALA A 248 -6.79 10.16 -13.49
CA ALA A 248 -7.51 11.44 -13.37
C ALA A 248 -8.45 11.71 -14.55
N SER A 249 -8.13 11.22 -15.74
CA SER A 249 -8.94 11.45 -16.96
C SER A 249 -9.98 10.37 -17.24
N THR A 250 -9.78 9.14 -16.74
CA THR A 250 -10.59 7.98 -17.12
C THR A 250 -11.52 7.51 -16.01
N VAL A 251 -11.08 7.62 -14.75
CA VAL A 251 -11.89 7.15 -13.60
C VAL A 251 -12.76 8.29 -13.09
N PRO A 252 -14.09 8.12 -12.98
CA PRO A 252 -14.97 9.14 -12.44
C PRO A 252 -14.55 9.57 -11.02
N GLY A 253 -14.16 10.84 -10.84
CA GLY A 253 -13.65 11.35 -9.57
C GLY A 253 -12.24 10.86 -9.21
N GLY A 254 -11.56 10.23 -10.14
CA GLY A 254 -10.15 9.82 -9.99
C GLY A 254 -9.22 11.01 -9.80
N GLN A 255 -8.23 10.85 -8.95
CA GLN A 255 -7.23 11.86 -8.64
C GLN A 255 -5.84 11.33 -8.99
N GLY A 256 -5.00 12.17 -9.55
CA GLY A 256 -3.60 11.84 -9.89
C GLY A 256 -2.65 12.86 -9.30
N GLU A 257 -1.67 12.39 -8.54
CA GLU A 257 -0.62 13.19 -7.91
C GLU A 257 0.76 12.70 -8.32
N VAL A 258 1.70 13.62 -8.52
CA VAL A 258 3.07 13.29 -8.91
C VAL A 258 4.06 13.84 -7.90
N PHE A 259 4.94 12.98 -7.42
CA PHE A 259 6.04 13.29 -6.53
C PHE A 259 7.31 13.49 -7.37
N GLU A 260 7.71 14.76 -7.55
CA GLU A 260 8.84 15.13 -8.42
C GLU A 260 10.20 14.74 -7.81
N ASP A 261 10.34 14.85 -6.48
CA ASP A 261 11.58 14.69 -5.73
C ASP A 261 11.55 13.41 -4.85
N ALA A 262 10.97 12.33 -5.36
CA ALA A 262 10.89 11.05 -4.66
C ALA A 262 11.22 9.88 -5.59
N GLY A 263 11.76 8.81 -5.01
CA GLY A 263 11.98 7.54 -5.67
C GLY A 263 10.76 6.63 -5.64
N HIS A 264 10.96 5.38 -6.00
CA HIS A 264 9.91 4.35 -6.04
C HIS A 264 9.20 4.15 -4.68
N CYS A 265 9.93 4.34 -3.57
CA CYS A 265 9.38 4.37 -2.20
C CYS A 265 8.99 5.80 -1.78
N LEU A 266 8.20 6.49 -2.58
CA LEU A 266 7.80 7.89 -2.34
C LEU A 266 7.13 8.11 -0.98
N PHE A 267 6.47 7.12 -0.42
CA PHE A 267 5.84 7.14 0.90
C PHE A 267 6.84 7.01 2.07
N VAL A 268 8.10 6.71 1.77
CA VAL A 268 9.23 6.76 2.71
C VAL A 268 10.04 8.04 2.46
N ASP A 269 10.34 8.35 1.21
CA ASP A 269 11.12 9.53 0.82
C ASP A 269 10.43 10.84 1.23
N ASP A 270 9.11 10.91 1.13
CA ASP A 270 8.29 12.08 1.50
C ASP A 270 7.04 11.65 2.27
N ALA A 271 7.29 11.01 3.42
CA ALA A 271 6.23 10.39 4.23
C ALA A 271 5.19 11.41 4.69
N ASP A 272 5.58 12.62 5.05
CA ASP A 272 4.67 13.66 5.53
C ASP A 272 3.70 14.11 4.43
N ARG A 273 4.20 14.34 3.22
CA ARG A 273 3.37 14.68 2.07
C ARG A 273 2.45 13.52 1.69
N PHE A 274 2.97 12.28 1.64
CA PHE A 274 2.18 11.10 1.34
C PHE A 274 1.05 10.91 2.37
N ASN A 275 1.37 11.00 3.66
CA ASN A 275 0.41 10.83 4.74
C ASN A 275 -0.68 11.91 4.70
N THR A 276 -0.31 13.18 4.46
CA THR A 276 -1.26 14.27 4.31
C THR A 276 -2.22 14.07 3.14
N LEU A 277 -1.68 13.64 1.99
CA LEU A 277 -2.46 13.36 0.79
C LEU A 277 -3.43 12.18 1.02
N LEU A 278 -2.93 11.08 1.57
CA LEU A 278 -3.73 9.90 1.88
C LEU A 278 -4.81 10.22 2.92
N GLU A 279 -4.51 10.99 3.96
CA GLU A 279 -5.51 11.40 4.95
C GLU A 279 -6.65 12.23 4.31
N GLY A 280 -6.31 13.16 3.43
CA GLY A 280 -7.29 13.94 2.66
C GLY A 280 -8.19 13.05 1.78
N PHE A 281 -7.62 12.01 1.18
CA PHE A 281 -8.35 11.01 0.40
C PHE A 281 -9.27 10.15 1.29
N LEU A 282 -8.78 9.65 2.42
CA LEU A 282 -9.53 8.81 3.36
C LEU A 282 -10.78 9.52 3.89
N ARG A 283 -10.68 10.82 4.21
CA ARG A 283 -11.85 11.63 4.62
C ARG A 283 -12.93 11.69 3.55
N LYS A 284 -12.56 11.82 2.28
CA LYS A 284 -13.51 11.81 1.15
C LYS A 284 -14.14 10.44 0.94
N ALA A 285 -13.33 9.36 1.01
CA ALA A 285 -13.80 8.00 0.87
C ALA A 285 -14.80 7.61 1.98
N SER A 286 -14.57 8.05 3.22
CA SER A 286 -15.49 7.81 4.35
C SER A 286 -16.83 8.54 4.21
N LEU A 287 -16.86 9.74 3.64
CA LEU A 287 -18.08 10.51 3.41
C LEU A 287 -18.96 9.94 2.28
N GLY A 288 -18.35 9.22 1.33
CA GLY A 288 -19.06 8.55 0.23
C GLY A 288 -19.83 7.31 0.67
N SER A 289 -19.48 6.71 1.79
CA SER A 289 -20.05 5.45 2.32
C SER A 289 -21.37 5.65 3.08
N SER A 290 -21.81 6.90 3.27
CA SER A 290 -23.00 7.26 4.07
C SER A 290 -24.26 7.49 3.23
N LYS A 291 -24.29 7.02 1.96
CA LYS A 291 -25.46 7.15 1.07
C LYS A 291 -26.11 5.83 0.77
#